data_4d5a30c56bb032cff40e9928a48118ba
#
_entry.id   4d5a30c56bb032cff40e9928a48118ba
#
_cell.length_a   1.000
_cell.length_b   1.000
_cell.length_c   1.000
_cell.angle_alpha   90.00
_cell.angle_beta   90.00
_cell.angle_gamma   90.00
#
_symmetry.space_group_name_H-M   'P 1'
#
loop_
_entity.id
_entity.type
_entity.pdbx_description
1 polymer ?
#
loop_
_entity_poly.entity_id
_entity_poly.type
_entity_poly.pdbx_seq_one_letter_code
_entity_poly.pdbx_strand_id
1 'polypeptide(L)'
;MKILAFESSAKAAGAAILLDGTLLGETFLNSGLTHSRTLLQMAGDLMRTCELKPCDIDAVAAAAGPGSFTGVRIGTAAAKGFAWGRDIPCYGVSTLEAMVRGAAMCDGIYCACMDARRDQVYQAHFAVLDGKLHRLCPDRALALDELYEDLKNIEKPIFLVGDGASLCYNSLLDRLPELRLLPEHLCQQRASGVALAAQAAIDAGNVGDAAALVPNYLRLSQAERERNEKLKREVCNLQK
;
A
#
# COMPACT_ATOMS: atom_id res chain seq x y z
N MET A 1 -7.62 21.85 1.26
CA MET A 1 -7.17 21.02 0.12
C MET A 1 -7.89 19.68 0.17
N LYS A 2 -8.49 19.27 -0.94
CA LYS A 2 -9.22 18.01 -1.09
C LYS A 2 -8.38 17.01 -1.88
N ILE A 3 -8.09 15.86 -1.27
CA ILE A 3 -7.30 14.78 -1.89
C ILE A 3 -8.23 13.61 -2.17
N LEU A 4 -8.33 13.18 -3.42
CA LEU A 4 -8.95 11.92 -3.82
C LEU A 4 -7.89 10.83 -3.87
N ALA A 5 -8.07 9.75 -3.09
CA ALA A 5 -7.13 8.65 -3.01
C ALA A 5 -7.70 7.34 -3.52
N PHE A 6 -6.86 6.53 -4.16
CA PHE A 6 -7.17 5.21 -4.69
C PHE A 6 -6.31 4.13 -4.04
N GLU A 7 -6.95 3.06 -3.60
CA GLU A 7 -6.30 1.84 -3.12
C GLU A 7 -6.79 0.64 -3.92
N SER A 8 -5.86 -0.12 -4.49
CA SER A 8 -6.16 -1.36 -5.23
C SER A 8 -4.96 -2.31 -5.29
N SER A 9 -4.00 -2.13 -4.38
CA SER A 9 -2.74 -2.87 -4.39
C SER A 9 -2.84 -4.31 -3.91
N ALA A 10 -3.96 -4.70 -3.27
CA ALA A 10 -4.20 -6.03 -2.73
C ALA A 10 -5.58 -6.58 -3.16
N LYS A 11 -6.17 -7.46 -2.33
CA LYS A 11 -7.50 -8.03 -2.57
C LYS A 11 -8.61 -7.01 -2.38
N ALA A 12 -8.47 -6.13 -1.39
CA ALA A 12 -9.39 -5.03 -1.16
C ALA A 12 -9.14 -3.89 -2.16
N ALA A 13 -10.18 -3.11 -2.44
CA ALA A 13 -10.11 -1.87 -3.20
C ALA A 13 -10.94 -0.79 -2.52
N GLY A 14 -10.57 0.47 -2.72
CA GLY A 14 -11.28 1.60 -2.15
C GLY A 14 -10.90 2.94 -2.76
N ALA A 15 -11.74 3.93 -2.49
CA ALA A 15 -11.47 5.33 -2.71
C ALA A 15 -11.76 6.13 -1.45
N ALA A 16 -11.00 7.17 -1.18
CA ALA A 16 -11.22 8.06 -0.05
C ALA A 16 -11.07 9.52 -0.45
N ILE A 17 -11.76 10.40 0.25
CA ILE A 17 -11.62 11.85 0.11
C ILE A 17 -11.21 12.42 1.46
N LEU A 18 -10.05 13.07 1.47
CA LEU A 18 -9.51 13.80 2.62
C LEU A 18 -9.68 15.31 2.38
N LEU A 19 -10.16 16.04 3.37
CA LEU A 19 -10.23 17.50 3.37
C LEU A 19 -9.40 18.05 4.54
N ASP A 20 -8.31 18.73 4.24
CA ASP A 20 -7.45 19.38 5.25
C ASP A 20 -7.10 18.44 6.42
N GLY A 21 -6.69 17.19 6.10
CA GLY A 21 -6.36 16.16 7.09
C GLY A 21 -7.57 15.41 7.68
N THR A 22 -8.80 15.84 7.39
CA THR A 22 -10.02 15.18 7.87
C THR A 22 -10.61 14.26 6.81
N LEU A 23 -10.87 12.99 7.15
CA LEU A 23 -11.53 12.05 6.26
C LEU A 23 -12.99 12.43 6.07
N LEU A 24 -13.37 12.88 4.87
CA LEU A 24 -14.78 13.17 4.52
C LEU A 24 -15.56 11.89 4.27
N GLY A 25 -14.93 10.92 3.62
CA GLY A 25 -15.56 9.65 3.34
C GLY A 25 -14.59 8.67 2.71
N GLU A 26 -14.95 7.38 2.83
CA GLU A 26 -14.20 6.27 2.25
C GLU A 26 -15.17 5.20 1.75
N THR A 27 -14.90 4.64 0.59
CA THR A 27 -15.51 3.41 0.11
C THR A 27 -14.49 2.28 0.20
N PHE A 28 -14.92 1.14 0.72
CA PHE A 28 -14.09 -0.04 0.90
C PHE A 28 -14.82 -1.27 0.41
N LEU A 29 -14.17 -2.08 -0.41
CA LEU A 29 -14.73 -3.31 -0.96
C LEU A 29 -13.71 -4.44 -0.93
N ASN A 30 -14.04 -5.54 -0.22
CA ASN A 30 -13.23 -6.77 -0.19
C ASN A 30 -14.07 -7.97 -0.66
N SER A 31 -14.68 -7.85 -1.86
CA SER A 31 -15.60 -8.85 -2.41
C SER A 31 -14.96 -9.79 -3.42
N GLY A 32 -13.67 -9.58 -3.77
CA GLY A 32 -12.98 -10.35 -4.81
C GLY A 32 -13.39 -9.97 -6.23
N LEU A 33 -14.16 -8.90 -6.42
CA LEU A 33 -14.47 -8.35 -7.74
C LEU A 33 -13.24 -7.68 -8.36
N THR A 34 -13.20 -7.65 -9.69
CA THR A 34 -12.08 -7.04 -10.42
C THR A 34 -12.06 -5.51 -10.21
N HIS A 35 -10.95 -4.99 -9.72
CA HIS A 35 -10.78 -3.57 -9.39
C HIS A 35 -11.06 -2.62 -10.57
N SER A 36 -10.73 -3.02 -11.80
CA SER A 36 -11.04 -2.21 -13.00
C SER A 36 -12.54 -1.97 -13.23
N ARG A 37 -13.41 -2.80 -12.65
CA ARG A 37 -14.88 -2.63 -12.73
C ARG A 37 -15.42 -1.74 -11.62
N THR A 38 -14.77 -1.73 -10.45
CA THR A 38 -15.36 -1.18 -9.22
C THR A 38 -14.72 0.14 -8.80
N LEU A 39 -13.40 0.31 -8.98
CA LEU A 39 -12.64 1.39 -8.35
C LEU A 39 -13.13 2.79 -8.74
N LEU A 40 -13.27 3.07 -10.04
CA LEU A 40 -13.74 4.39 -10.52
C LEU A 40 -15.21 4.63 -10.18
N GLN A 41 -16.03 3.58 -10.19
CA GLN A 41 -17.43 3.70 -9.75
C GLN A 41 -17.50 4.08 -8.27
N MET A 42 -16.72 3.39 -7.40
CA MET A 42 -16.65 3.69 -5.96
C MET A 42 -16.23 5.14 -5.71
N ALA A 43 -15.24 5.65 -6.45
CA ALA A 43 -14.81 7.04 -6.34
C ALA A 43 -15.89 8.03 -6.80
N GLY A 44 -16.58 7.73 -7.92
CA GLY A 44 -17.67 8.54 -8.43
C GLY A 44 -18.88 8.59 -7.47
N ASP A 45 -19.23 7.44 -6.89
CA ASP A 45 -20.30 7.33 -5.91
C ASP A 45 -19.95 8.09 -4.63
N LEU A 46 -18.70 7.97 -4.17
CA LEU A 46 -18.20 8.72 -3.01
C LEU A 46 -18.25 10.22 -3.23
N MET A 47 -17.76 10.72 -4.38
CA MET A 47 -17.84 12.15 -4.71
C MET A 47 -19.28 12.64 -4.73
N ARG A 48 -20.24 11.89 -5.32
CA ARG A 48 -21.66 12.27 -5.32
C ARG A 48 -22.25 12.32 -3.91
N THR A 49 -21.91 11.34 -3.07
CA THR A 49 -22.37 11.28 -1.68
C THR A 49 -21.83 12.46 -0.86
N CYS A 50 -20.60 12.88 -1.13
CA CYS A 50 -19.98 14.05 -0.49
C CYS A 50 -20.39 15.39 -1.17
N GLU A 51 -21.31 15.38 -2.15
CA GLU A 51 -21.74 16.55 -2.94
C GLU A 51 -20.58 17.28 -3.64
N LEU A 52 -19.53 16.53 -4.02
CA LEU A 52 -18.35 17.03 -4.71
C LEU A 52 -18.37 16.71 -6.20
N LYS A 53 -17.93 17.68 -7.00
CA LYS A 53 -17.64 17.49 -8.42
C LYS A 53 -16.17 17.17 -8.63
N PRO A 54 -15.77 16.57 -9.75
CA PRO A 54 -14.35 16.39 -10.07
C PRO A 54 -13.52 17.68 -9.98
N CYS A 55 -14.14 18.85 -10.26
CA CYS A 55 -13.48 20.16 -10.16
C CYS A 55 -13.17 20.62 -8.73
N ASP A 56 -13.73 20.02 -7.75
CA ASP A 56 -13.50 20.37 -6.36
C ASP A 56 -12.29 19.64 -5.74
N ILE A 57 -11.72 18.68 -6.47
CA ILE A 57 -10.54 17.91 -6.03
C ILE A 57 -9.27 18.68 -6.40
N ASP A 58 -8.40 18.91 -5.43
CA ASP A 58 -7.16 19.68 -5.56
C ASP A 58 -5.94 18.78 -5.86
N ALA A 59 -5.96 17.53 -5.42
CA ALA A 59 -4.89 16.56 -5.65
C ALA A 59 -5.42 15.14 -5.68
N VAL A 60 -4.68 14.24 -6.34
CA VAL A 60 -5.01 12.81 -6.40
C VAL A 60 -3.85 11.99 -5.87
N ALA A 61 -4.16 10.85 -5.24
CA ALA A 61 -3.15 9.91 -4.79
C ALA A 61 -3.52 8.47 -5.12
N ALA A 62 -2.50 7.61 -5.27
CA ALA A 62 -2.68 6.17 -5.38
C ALA A 62 -1.59 5.41 -4.63
N ALA A 63 -1.94 4.23 -4.10
CA ALA A 63 -0.93 3.26 -3.69
C ALA A 63 -0.12 2.84 -4.92
N ALA A 64 1.16 3.24 -4.94
CA ALA A 64 2.07 2.94 -6.05
C ALA A 64 2.79 1.60 -5.89
N GLY A 65 2.52 0.86 -4.84
CA GLY A 65 3.14 -0.41 -4.50
C GLY A 65 3.99 -0.35 -3.22
N PRO A 66 4.50 -1.49 -2.76
CA PRO A 66 4.39 -2.81 -3.40
C PRO A 66 2.98 -3.39 -3.34
N GLY A 67 2.72 -4.45 -4.12
CA GLY A 67 1.43 -5.13 -4.12
C GLY A 67 1.16 -5.95 -5.37
N SER A 68 -0.12 -6.23 -5.61
CA SER A 68 -0.60 -6.90 -6.81
C SER A 68 -0.22 -6.12 -8.06
N PHE A 69 0.51 -6.76 -8.98
CA PHE A 69 0.98 -6.16 -10.23
C PHE A 69 -0.15 -5.52 -11.06
N THR A 70 -1.28 -6.22 -11.17
CA THR A 70 -2.48 -5.71 -11.87
C THR A 70 -3.17 -4.63 -11.06
N GLY A 71 -3.33 -4.85 -9.77
CA GLY A 71 -4.03 -3.92 -8.88
C GLY A 71 -3.35 -2.55 -8.83
N VAL A 72 -2.04 -2.50 -8.56
CA VAL A 72 -1.27 -1.25 -8.51
C VAL A 72 -1.38 -0.49 -9.84
N ARG A 73 -1.35 -1.18 -10.98
CA ARG A 73 -1.55 -0.53 -12.30
C ARG A 73 -2.93 0.08 -12.46
N ILE A 74 -3.98 -0.58 -11.97
CA ILE A 74 -5.34 -0.05 -12.06
C ILE A 74 -5.46 1.24 -11.24
N GLY A 75 -4.98 1.23 -9.99
CA GLY A 75 -5.03 2.41 -9.12
C GLY A 75 -4.20 3.58 -9.65
N THR A 76 -2.96 3.31 -10.07
CA THR A 76 -2.09 4.35 -10.63
C THR A 76 -2.64 4.91 -11.95
N ALA A 77 -3.22 4.07 -12.83
CA ALA A 77 -3.85 4.52 -14.06
C ALA A 77 -5.09 5.37 -13.78
N ALA A 78 -5.93 5.01 -12.81
CA ALA A 78 -7.08 5.78 -12.39
C ALA A 78 -6.66 7.17 -11.86
N ALA A 79 -5.66 7.22 -10.97
CA ALA A 79 -5.13 8.47 -10.43
C ALA A 79 -4.53 9.37 -11.53
N LYS A 80 -3.69 8.81 -12.40
CA LYS A 80 -3.08 9.53 -13.53
C LYS A 80 -4.14 10.08 -14.48
N GLY A 81 -5.14 9.27 -14.86
CA GLY A 81 -6.21 9.68 -15.76
C GLY A 81 -7.05 10.83 -15.18
N PHE A 82 -7.37 10.75 -13.88
CA PHE A 82 -8.09 11.81 -13.18
C PHE A 82 -7.26 13.10 -13.09
N ALA A 83 -5.98 12.99 -12.68
CA ALA A 83 -5.08 14.14 -12.54
C ALA A 83 -4.80 14.82 -13.88
N TRP A 84 -4.52 14.03 -14.93
CA TRP A 84 -4.23 14.53 -16.28
C TRP A 84 -5.38 15.36 -16.83
N GLY A 85 -6.62 14.87 -16.72
CA GLY A 85 -7.80 15.57 -17.23
C GLY A 85 -8.11 16.88 -16.48
N ARG A 86 -7.43 17.13 -15.36
CA ARG A 86 -7.65 18.26 -14.46
C ARG A 86 -6.43 19.16 -14.28
N ASP A 87 -5.28 18.74 -14.75
CA ASP A 87 -3.99 19.41 -14.53
C ASP A 87 -3.71 19.67 -13.04
N ILE A 88 -3.93 18.64 -12.21
CA ILE A 88 -3.73 18.70 -10.76
C ILE A 88 -2.63 17.75 -10.30
N PRO A 89 -1.98 17.99 -9.14
CA PRO A 89 -0.94 17.14 -8.60
C PRO A 89 -1.40 15.69 -8.39
N CYS A 90 -0.51 14.72 -8.68
CA CYS A 90 -0.75 13.30 -8.52
C CYS A 90 0.38 12.64 -7.73
N TYR A 91 0.04 11.96 -6.63
CA TYR A 91 0.99 11.39 -5.70
C TYR A 91 0.95 9.87 -5.73
N GLY A 92 2.11 9.24 -5.91
CA GLY A 92 2.30 7.81 -5.66
C GLY A 92 2.85 7.60 -4.24
N VAL A 93 2.16 6.82 -3.43
CA VAL A 93 2.59 6.54 -2.07
C VAL A 93 2.92 5.07 -1.88
N SER A 94 3.80 4.76 -0.92
CA SER A 94 4.06 3.37 -0.52
C SER A 94 2.80 2.75 0.07
N THR A 95 2.41 1.57 -0.43
CA THR A 95 1.30 0.80 0.13
C THR A 95 1.57 0.45 1.60
N LEU A 96 2.81 0.11 1.94
CA LEU A 96 3.20 -0.28 3.30
C LEU A 96 3.08 0.92 4.26
N GLU A 97 3.48 2.11 3.83
CA GLU A 97 3.29 3.33 4.62
C GLU A 97 1.80 3.67 4.78
N ALA A 98 1.03 3.58 3.71
CA ALA A 98 -0.40 3.84 3.74
C ALA A 98 -1.13 2.92 4.73
N MET A 99 -0.76 1.63 4.79
CA MET A 99 -1.34 0.69 5.77
C MET A 99 -1.09 1.14 7.20
N VAL A 100 0.14 1.54 7.54
CA VAL A 100 0.46 1.98 8.91
C VAL A 100 -0.25 3.29 9.24
N ARG A 101 -0.28 4.27 8.32
CA ARG A 101 -1.01 5.53 8.54
C ARG A 101 -2.51 5.34 8.76
N GLY A 102 -3.10 4.34 8.12
CA GLY A 102 -4.52 4.00 8.27
C GLY A 102 -4.86 3.17 9.52
N ALA A 103 -3.85 2.55 10.17
CA ALA A 103 -4.06 1.59 11.24
C ALA A 103 -3.35 1.91 12.56
N ALA A 104 -2.37 2.84 12.57
CA ALA A 104 -1.61 3.17 13.78
C ALA A 104 -2.49 3.89 14.81
N MET A 105 -2.56 3.33 16.02
CA MET A 105 -3.43 3.83 17.10
C MET A 105 -2.64 4.29 18.33
N CYS A 106 -1.39 3.84 18.50
CA CYS A 106 -0.57 4.14 19.67
C CYS A 106 0.91 4.13 19.29
N ASP A 107 1.74 4.63 20.18
CA ASP A 107 3.18 4.59 20.04
C ASP A 107 3.68 3.14 20.05
N GLY A 108 4.66 2.85 19.20
CA GLY A 108 5.24 1.53 19.04
C GLY A 108 5.91 1.33 17.69
N ILE A 109 6.34 0.09 17.44
CA ILE A 109 6.90 -0.31 16.16
C ILE A 109 5.82 -1.00 15.34
N TYR A 110 5.58 -0.52 14.13
CA TYR A 110 4.64 -1.10 13.19
C TYR A 110 5.42 -1.78 12.06
N CYS A 111 5.17 -3.07 11.88
CA CYS A 111 5.71 -3.84 10.78
C CYS A 111 4.59 -4.07 9.77
N ALA A 112 4.61 -3.31 8.68
CA ALA A 112 3.69 -3.48 7.58
C ALA A 112 4.11 -4.70 6.75
N CYS A 113 3.21 -5.66 6.56
CA CYS A 113 3.45 -6.91 5.86
C CYS A 113 2.36 -7.19 4.84
N MET A 114 2.74 -7.39 3.56
CA MET A 114 1.85 -7.91 2.53
C MET A 114 2.34 -9.27 2.06
N ASP A 115 1.42 -10.20 1.81
CA ASP A 115 1.77 -11.51 1.27
C ASP A 115 2.36 -11.38 -0.15
N ALA A 116 3.68 -11.62 -0.27
CA ALA A 116 4.37 -11.65 -1.56
C ALA A 116 4.39 -13.06 -2.19
N ARG A 117 3.69 -14.03 -1.56
CA ARG A 117 3.64 -15.46 -1.88
C ARG A 117 4.99 -16.17 -1.74
N ARG A 118 4.99 -17.52 -1.69
CA ARG A 118 6.19 -18.37 -1.58
C ARG A 118 7.02 -18.05 -0.32
N ASP A 119 6.35 -17.93 0.82
CA ASP A 119 6.94 -17.66 2.14
C ASP A 119 7.78 -16.36 2.17
N GLN A 120 7.39 -15.39 1.34
CA GLN A 120 7.95 -14.05 1.31
C GLN A 120 6.87 -13.01 1.58
N VAL A 121 7.29 -11.89 2.15
CA VAL A 121 6.44 -10.73 2.40
C VAL A 121 7.06 -9.47 1.82
N TYR A 122 6.21 -8.57 1.31
CA TYR A 122 6.60 -7.17 1.17
C TYR A 122 6.51 -6.53 2.53
N GLN A 123 7.54 -5.83 2.93
CA GLN A 123 7.67 -5.37 4.30
C GLN A 123 8.38 -4.01 4.39
N ALA A 124 7.97 -3.20 5.38
CA ALA A 124 8.68 -2.04 5.89
C ALA A 124 8.35 -1.83 7.38
N HIS A 125 9.28 -1.24 8.13
CA HIS A 125 9.11 -0.91 9.54
C HIS A 125 8.93 0.59 9.73
N PHE A 126 8.09 0.92 10.70
CA PHE A 126 7.79 2.30 11.09
C PHE A 126 7.76 2.41 12.59
N ALA A 127 8.25 3.51 13.13
CA ALA A 127 8.02 3.90 14.52
C ALA A 127 6.91 4.95 14.57
N VAL A 128 5.96 4.77 15.46
CA VAL A 128 5.02 5.82 15.86
C VAL A 128 5.47 6.35 17.21
N LEU A 129 5.77 7.64 17.28
CA LEU A 129 6.25 8.33 18.48
C LEU A 129 5.52 9.68 18.57
N ASP A 130 4.86 9.91 19.69
CA ASP A 130 4.05 11.13 19.91
C ASP A 130 3.07 11.39 18.75
N GLY A 131 2.44 10.34 18.25
CA GLY A 131 1.50 10.38 17.12
C GLY A 131 2.14 10.68 15.76
N LYS A 132 3.46 10.74 15.65
CA LYS A 132 4.19 10.94 14.39
C LYS A 132 4.76 9.63 13.85
N LEU A 133 4.56 9.41 12.56
CA LEU A 133 5.11 8.25 11.86
C LEU A 133 6.52 8.52 11.34
N HIS A 134 7.45 7.66 11.70
CA HIS A 134 8.83 7.66 11.23
C HIS A 134 9.12 6.36 10.52
N ARG A 135 9.51 6.43 9.24
CA ARG A 135 9.93 5.25 8.49
C ARG A 135 11.32 4.81 8.95
N LEU A 136 11.49 3.51 9.27
CA LEU A 136 12.76 2.94 9.74
C LEU A 136 13.55 2.22 8.66
N CYS A 137 12.87 1.72 7.61
CA CYS A 137 13.53 1.05 6.49
C CYS A 137 12.75 1.27 5.18
N PRO A 138 13.40 1.07 4.01
CA PRO A 138 12.71 1.12 2.72
C PRO A 138 11.75 -0.06 2.56
N ASP A 139 10.82 0.07 1.59
CA ASP A 139 9.99 -1.05 1.15
C ASP A 139 10.88 -2.15 0.54
N ARG A 140 10.69 -3.41 0.94
CA ARG A 140 11.50 -4.54 0.49
C ARG A 140 10.70 -5.83 0.45
N ALA A 141 11.23 -6.85 -0.23
CA ALA A 141 10.69 -8.19 -0.23
C ALA A 141 11.65 -9.10 0.56
N LEU A 142 11.16 -9.77 1.59
CA LEU A 142 11.95 -10.61 2.51
C LEU A 142 11.35 -12.00 2.63
N ALA A 143 12.21 -12.99 2.94
CA ALA A 143 11.76 -14.24 3.53
C ALA A 143 11.40 -14.04 5.01
N LEU A 144 10.58 -14.94 5.58
CA LEU A 144 10.15 -14.83 6.98
C LEU A 144 11.32 -14.94 7.97
N ASP A 145 12.36 -15.73 7.65
CA ASP A 145 13.55 -15.82 8.49
C ASP A 145 14.39 -14.53 8.48
N GLU A 146 14.47 -13.84 7.35
CA GLU A 146 15.12 -12.53 7.27
C GLU A 146 14.35 -11.50 8.09
N LEU A 147 13.01 -11.57 8.05
CA LEU A 147 12.15 -10.72 8.88
C LEU A 147 12.37 -10.98 10.37
N TYR A 148 12.53 -12.24 10.78
CA TYR A 148 12.88 -12.57 12.16
C TYR A 148 14.19 -11.91 12.60
N GLU A 149 15.25 -12.01 11.79
CA GLU A 149 16.54 -11.40 12.10
C GLU A 149 16.46 -9.88 12.32
N ASP A 150 15.60 -9.22 11.57
CA ASP A 150 15.36 -7.78 11.70
C ASP A 150 14.59 -7.40 12.96
N LEU A 151 13.67 -8.26 13.41
CA LEU A 151 12.75 -7.95 14.50
C LEU A 151 13.29 -8.41 15.88
N LYS A 152 14.13 -9.42 15.93
CA LYS A 152 14.55 -10.10 17.18
C LYS A 152 15.21 -9.23 18.25
N ASN A 153 15.78 -8.08 17.84
CA ASN A 153 16.45 -7.15 18.75
C ASN A 153 15.58 -5.93 19.11
N ILE A 154 14.32 -5.94 18.71
CA ILE A 154 13.39 -4.85 19.03
C ILE A 154 12.73 -5.16 20.38
N GLU A 155 13.03 -4.35 21.39
CA GLU A 155 12.50 -4.51 22.75
C GLU A 155 11.12 -3.88 22.96
N LYS A 156 10.59 -3.17 21.96
CA LYS A 156 9.26 -2.52 21.98
C LYS A 156 8.21 -3.46 21.40
N PRO A 157 6.92 -3.30 21.79
CA PRO A 157 5.84 -4.02 21.14
C PRO A 157 5.85 -3.77 19.64
N ILE A 158 5.73 -4.85 18.85
CA ILE A 158 5.73 -4.82 17.39
C ILE A 158 4.32 -5.14 16.91
N PHE A 159 3.69 -4.18 16.27
CA PHE A 159 2.36 -4.32 15.70
C PHE A 159 2.44 -4.75 14.23
N LEU A 160 1.91 -5.92 13.92
CA LEU A 160 1.81 -6.42 12.54
C LEU A 160 0.53 -5.90 11.89
N VAL A 161 0.67 -5.31 10.70
CA VAL A 161 -0.44 -4.78 9.90
C VAL A 161 -0.30 -5.18 8.43
N GLY A 162 -1.41 -5.40 7.75
CA GLY A 162 -1.46 -5.80 6.34
C GLY A 162 -2.00 -7.22 6.15
N ASP A 163 -2.30 -7.58 4.92
CA ASP A 163 -2.84 -8.90 4.54
C ASP A 163 -1.83 -10.05 4.70
N GLY A 164 -0.53 -9.74 4.85
CA GLY A 164 0.52 -10.69 5.24
C GLY A 164 0.76 -10.78 6.76
N ALA A 165 0.10 -9.96 7.58
CA ALA A 165 0.35 -9.88 9.01
C ALA A 165 0.07 -11.21 9.74
N SER A 166 -1.03 -11.89 9.42
CA SER A 166 -1.37 -13.19 10.01
C SER A 166 -0.35 -14.28 9.65
N LEU A 167 0.20 -14.25 8.44
CA LEU A 167 1.27 -15.16 8.01
C LEU A 167 2.52 -14.95 8.88
N CYS A 168 2.95 -13.69 9.02
CA CYS A 168 4.10 -13.33 9.86
C CYS A 168 3.87 -13.71 11.33
N TYR A 169 2.69 -13.39 11.87
CA TYR A 169 2.34 -13.68 13.26
C TYR A 169 2.43 -15.17 13.57
N ASN A 170 1.77 -16.01 12.77
CA ASN A 170 1.76 -17.46 12.98
C ASN A 170 3.14 -18.10 12.83
N SER A 171 4.00 -17.54 11.98
CA SER A 171 5.34 -18.07 11.73
C SER A 171 6.38 -17.64 12.78
N LEU A 172 6.17 -16.50 13.42
CA LEU A 172 7.20 -15.88 14.26
C LEU A 172 6.82 -15.77 15.74
N LEU A 173 5.55 -15.99 16.13
CA LEU A 173 5.07 -15.79 17.51
C LEU A 173 5.87 -16.58 18.54
N ASP A 174 6.20 -17.84 18.27
CA ASP A 174 6.97 -18.69 19.19
C ASP A 174 8.40 -18.18 19.42
N ARG A 175 8.93 -17.42 18.47
CA ARG A 175 10.29 -16.84 18.49
C ARG A 175 10.31 -15.37 18.94
N LEU A 176 9.18 -14.67 18.81
CA LEU A 176 9.02 -13.23 19.09
C LEU A 176 7.73 -12.99 19.88
N PRO A 177 7.72 -13.19 21.20
CA PRO A 177 6.50 -13.08 22.01
C PRO A 177 5.95 -11.65 22.11
N GLU A 178 6.75 -10.64 21.74
CA GLU A 178 6.34 -9.23 21.71
C GLU A 178 5.52 -8.84 20.45
N LEU A 179 5.31 -9.77 19.51
CA LEU A 179 4.46 -9.54 18.37
C LEU A 179 2.99 -9.33 18.79
N ARG A 180 2.36 -8.37 18.17
CA ARG A 180 0.94 -8.06 18.33
C ARG A 180 0.30 -7.99 16.95
N LEU A 181 -0.68 -8.83 16.71
CA LEU A 181 -1.48 -8.77 15.49
C LEU A 181 -2.59 -7.74 15.67
N LEU A 182 -2.69 -6.77 14.76
CA LEU A 182 -3.83 -5.86 14.75
C LEU A 182 -5.12 -6.60 14.40
N PRO A 183 -6.29 -6.10 14.85
CA PRO A 183 -7.59 -6.63 14.44
C PRO A 183 -7.71 -6.72 12.91
N GLU A 184 -8.33 -7.78 12.41
CA GLU A 184 -8.40 -8.09 10.97
C GLU A 184 -8.93 -6.94 10.11
N HIS A 185 -9.93 -6.20 10.61
CA HIS A 185 -10.50 -5.04 9.92
C HIS A 185 -9.51 -3.87 9.75
N LEU A 186 -8.42 -3.82 10.50
CA LEU A 186 -7.32 -2.85 10.38
C LEU A 186 -6.14 -3.40 9.55
N CYS A 187 -6.12 -4.69 9.24
CA CYS A 187 -5.07 -5.31 8.45
C CYS A 187 -5.27 -5.16 6.93
N GLN A 188 -6.40 -4.62 6.50
CA GLN A 188 -6.66 -4.44 5.07
C GLN A 188 -6.14 -3.09 4.57
N GLN A 189 -5.68 -3.06 3.32
CA GLN A 189 -5.27 -1.83 2.64
C GLN A 189 -6.48 -0.91 2.46
N ARG A 190 -6.33 0.36 2.86
CA ARG A 190 -7.42 1.34 2.85
C ARG A 190 -7.00 2.62 2.11
N ALA A 191 -7.95 3.18 1.36
CA ALA A 191 -7.71 4.41 0.61
C ALA A 191 -7.52 5.63 1.53
N SER A 192 -8.10 5.63 2.74
CA SER A 192 -7.84 6.64 3.76
C SER A 192 -6.36 6.71 4.15
N GLY A 193 -5.69 5.56 4.30
CA GLY A 193 -4.25 5.51 4.54
C GLY A 193 -3.43 6.09 3.38
N VAL A 194 -3.85 5.85 2.13
CA VAL A 194 -3.24 6.45 0.93
C VAL A 194 -3.38 7.98 0.95
N ALA A 195 -4.57 8.48 1.31
CA ALA A 195 -4.83 9.91 1.41
C ALA A 195 -3.95 10.58 2.51
N LEU A 196 -3.83 9.93 3.67
CA LEU A 196 -2.98 10.41 4.78
C LEU A 196 -1.49 10.38 4.40
N ALA A 197 -1.02 9.38 3.65
CA ALA A 197 0.35 9.32 3.16
C ALA A 197 0.63 10.43 2.14
N ALA A 198 -0.32 10.71 1.25
CA ALA A 198 -0.22 11.82 0.30
C ALA A 198 -0.21 13.17 1.01
N GLN A 199 -1.08 13.39 2.01
CA GLN A 199 -1.08 14.61 2.82
C GLN A 199 0.28 14.83 3.48
N ALA A 200 0.86 13.79 4.09
CA ALA A 200 2.18 13.89 4.70
C ALA A 200 3.30 14.22 3.69
N ALA A 201 3.21 13.69 2.46
CA ALA A 201 4.15 14.03 1.39
C ALA A 201 4.02 15.50 0.97
N ILE A 202 2.78 16.01 0.88
CA ILE A 202 2.48 17.42 0.58
C ILE A 202 3.02 18.33 1.69
N ASP A 203 2.76 17.99 2.94
CA ASP A 203 3.22 18.76 4.11
C ASP A 203 4.76 18.80 4.20
N ALA A 204 5.43 17.75 3.69
CA ALA A 204 6.89 17.71 3.53
C ALA A 204 7.41 18.49 2.31
N GLY A 205 6.54 19.13 1.53
CA GLY A 205 6.91 19.94 0.36
C GLY A 205 7.16 19.13 -0.92
N ASN A 206 6.76 17.86 -0.98
CA ASN A 206 6.89 17.06 -2.19
C ASN A 206 5.91 17.55 -3.27
N VAL A 207 6.37 17.58 -4.51
CA VAL A 207 5.55 17.97 -5.66
C VAL A 207 5.01 16.69 -6.33
N GLY A 208 3.69 16.61 -6.45
CA GLY A 208 3.04 15.51 -7.14
C GLY A 208 3.09 15.69 -8.65
N ASP A 209 3.47 14.64 -9.39
CA ASP A 209 3.52 14.63 -10.84
C ASP A 209 2.88 13.35 -11.40
N ALA A 210 1.84 13.52 -12.22
CA ALA A 210 1.17 12.41 -12.87
C ALA A 210 2.08 11.68 -13.89
N ALA A 211 3.02 12.38 -14.54
CA ALA A 211 3.96 11.76 -15.49
C ALA A 211 4.96 10.88 -14.75
N ALA A 212 5.48 11.35 -13.62
CA ALA A 212 6.45 10.65 -12.80
C ALA A 212 5.87 9.50 -11.97
N LEU A 213 4.54 9.45 -11.77
CA LEU A 213 3.90 8.36 -11.04
C LEU A 213 4.07 7.04 -11.80
N VAL A 214 4.88 6.15 -11.26
CA VAL A 214 5.10 4.79 -11.77
C VAL A 214 4.91 3.76 -10.66
N PRO A 215 4.41 2.54 -10.97
CA PRO A 215 4.33 1.47 -10.00
C PRO A 215 5.70 1.06 -9.46
N ASN A 216 5.79 0.86 -8.14
CA ASN A 216 6.98 0.35 -7.47
C ASN A 216 6.92 -1.19 -7.40
N TYR A 217 7.69 -1.85 -8.28
CA TYR A 217 7.77 -3.30 -8.34
C TYR A 217 9.01 -3.81 -7.62
N LEU A 218 8.85 -4.35 -6.43
CA LEU A 218 9.93 -5.00 -5.66
C LEU A 218 10.26 -6.41 -6.15
N ARG A 219 9.42 -6.99 -7.00
CA ARG A 219 9.62 -8.31 -7.61
C ARG A 219 9.23 -8.27 -9.08
N LEU A 220 9.87 -9.11 -9.87
CA LEU A 220 9.45 -9.34 -11.27
C LEU A 220 8.04 -9.92 -11.31
N SER A 221 7.27 -9.57 -12.31
CA SER A 221 5.96 -10.18 -12.56
C SER A 221 6.07 -11.70 -12.73
N GLN A 222 4.97 -12.41 -12.52
CA GLN A 222 4.95 -13.86 -12.73
C GLN A 222 5.37 -14.24 -14.16
N ALA A 223 4.87 -13.51 -15.15
CA ALA A 223 5.20 -13.73 -16.56
C ALA A 223 6.69 -13.51 -16.86
N GLU A 224 7.30 -12.48 -16.29
CA GLU A 224 8.75 -12.22 -16.44
C GLU A 224 9.59 -13.30 -15.77
N ARG A 225 9.19 -13.79 -14.60
CA ARG A 225 9.88 -14.89 -13.90
C ARG A 225 9.78 -16.18 -14.69
N GLU A 226 8.60 -16.57 -15.18
CA GLU A 226 8.39 -17.75 -16.01
C GLU A 226 9.19 -17.69 -17.31
N ARG A 227 9.24 -16.51 -17.95
CA ARG A 227 10.08 -16.28 -19.13
C ARG A 227 11.57 -16.46 -18.80
N ASN A 228 12.05 -15.90 -17.71
CA ASN A 228 13.45 -16.01 -17.30
C ASN A 228 13.82 -17.47 -16.94
N GLU A 229 12.92 -18.20 -16.28
CA GLU A 229 13.11 -19.64 -15.99
C GLU A 229 13.16 -20.47 -17.29
N LYS A 230 12.29 -20.17 -18.26
CA LYS A 230 12.30 -20.84 -19.56
C LYS A 230 13.60 -20.59 -20.33
N LEU A 231 14.05 -19.34 -20.38
CA LEU A 231 15.33 -18.98 -21.01
C LEU A 231 16.51 -19.71 -20.36
N LYS A 232 16.55 -19.79 -19.02
CA LYS A 232 17.61 -20.51 -18.29
C LYS A 232 17.63 -21.99 -18.65
N ARG A 233 16.46 -22.64 -18.77
CA ARG A 233 16.34 -24.06 -19.17
C ARG A 233 16.81 -24.28 -20.61
N GLU A 234 16.46 -23.37 -21.53
CA GLU A 234 16.88 -23.44 -22.94
C GLU A 234 18.42 -23.32 -23.04
N VAL A 235 19.03 -22.36 -22.34
CA VAL A 235 20.51 -22.20 -22.32
C VAL A 235 21.20 -23.44 -21.72
N CYS A 236 20.66 -24.00 -20.63
CA CYS A 236 21.24 -25.22 -20.03
C CYS A 236 21.15 -26.44 -20.95
N ASN A 237 20.12 -26.52 -21.80
CA ASN A 237 19.97 -27.61 -22.78
C ASN A 237 20.87 -27.45 -24.01
N LEU A 238 21.29 -26.25 -24.34
CA LEU A 238 22.24 -25.95 -25.44
C LEU A 238 23.72 -26.21 -25.05
N GLN A 239 23.99 -26.35 -23.76
CA GLN A 239 25.34 -26.62 -23.22
C GLN A 239 25.59 -28.13 -22.96
N LYS A 240 24.60 -28.98 -23.20
CA LYS A 240 24.71 -30.43 -23.16
C LYS A 240 24.78 -31.03 -24.56
#